data_9d261b385f60e216f001d6dc8097241d
#
_entry.id   9d261b385f60e216f001d6dc8097241d
#
_cell.length_a   1.000
_cell.length_b   1.000
_cell.length_c   1.000
_cell.angle_alpha   90.00
_cell.angle_beta   90.00
_cell.angle_gamma   90.00
#
_symmetry.space_group_name_H-M   'P 1'
#
loop_
_entity.id
_entity.type
_entity.pdbx_description
1 polymer ?
#
loop_
_entity_poly.entity_id
_entity_poly.type
_entity_poly.pdbx_seq_one_letter_code
_entity_poly.pdbx_strand_id
1 'polypeptide(L)'
;DAGRASEHGGAYLDISWRTPEDIKKKLPGMYHQFKELAAVDITTTKMEVGPTAHYVMGGVKVDPESQESTISGLYAAGEAATGLHGANRLGGNSLSDLIVFGKIAGESAASRAAAMNGFTEIPEDEIADVISETLAPFAREEGENPAAVVEDLREMMQEKVGIIRTGKLLEEALKDLDLLEARAAITSPGGSRIYNPGWHQA
;
A
#
# COMPACT_ATOMS: atom_id res chain seq x y z
N ASP A 1 8.92 -23.74 -9.17
CA ASP A 1 8.75 -24.68 -10.31
C ASP A 1 9.91 -25.67 -10.44
N ALA A 2 11.10 -25.39 -9.92
CA ALA A 2 12.25 -26.30 -9.98
C ALA A 2 12.38 -27.24 -8.77
N GLY A 3 11.38 -27.34 -7.90
CA GLY A 3 11.39 -28.15 -6.69
C GLY A 3 12.39 -27.70 -5.63
N ARG A 4 12.85 -26.45 -5.68
CA ARG A 4 13.83 -25.86 -4.76
C ARG A 4 13.22 -24.91 -3.73
N ALA A 5 11.91 -24.70 -3.77
CA ALA A 5 11.21 -23.90 -2.79
C ALA A 5 11.22 -24.58 -1.42
N SER A 6 11.07 -23.76 -0.36
CA SER A 6 10.79 -24.23 0.98
C SER A 6 9.41 -24.88 1.09
N GLU A 7 9.08 -25.43 2.25
CA GLU A 7 7.81 -26.14 2.51
C GLU A 7 6.57 -25.26 2.17
N HIS A 8 6.65 -23.95 2.44
CA HIS A 8 5.56 -22.99 2.18
C HIS A 8 5.77 -22.17 0.91
N GLY A 9 6.63 -22.63 -0.03
CA GLY A 9 6.86 -21.99 -1.32
C GLY A 9 7.85 -20.81 -1.32
N GLY A 10 8.50 -20.53 -0.19
CA GLY A 10 9.52 -19.50 -0.05
C GLY A 10 10.95 -19.99 -0.28
N ALA A 11 11.90 -19.33 0.35
CA ALA A 11 13.31 -19.67 0.37
C ALA A 11 13.86 -19.59 1.80
N TYR A 12 15.01 -20.23 2.05
CA TYR A 12 15.67 -20.10 3.33
C TYR A 12 16.75 -19.03 3.30
N LEU A 13 16.67 -18.10 4.23
CA LEU A 13 17.70 -17.11 4.53
C LEU A 13 18.44 -17.53 5.80
N ASP A 14 19.74 -17.73 5.70
CA ASP A 14 20.59 -18.18 6.82
C ASP A 14 21.65 -17.13 7.14
N ILE A 15 21.65 -16.65 8.37
CA ILE A 15 22.64 -15.73 8.94
C ILE A 15 23.29 -16.29 10.20
N SER A 16 23.01 -17.57 10.55
CA SER A 16 23.51 -18.23 11.76
C SER A 16 25.04 -18.46 11.76
N TRP A 17 25.70 -18.19 10.63
CA TRP A 17 27.17 -18.15 10.55
C TRP A 17 27.80 -16.95 11.26
N ARG A 18 27.00 -15.93 11.65
CA ARG A 18 27.42 -14.80 12.49
C ARG A 18 27.26 -15.14 13.97
N THR A 19 27.97 -14.39 14.83
CA THR A 19 27.79 -14.57 16.28
C THR A 19 26.40 -14.08 16.73
N PRO A 20 25.79 -14.72 17.72
CA PRO A 20 24.50 -14.29 18.26
C PRO A 20 24.49 -12.83 18.72
N GLU A 21 25.59 -12.35 19.28
CA GLU A 21 25.75 -10.97 19.74
C GLU A 21 25.71 -9.98 18.55
N ASP A 22 26.39 -10.29 17.44
CA ASP A 22 26.39 -9.47 16.24
C ASP A 22 25.01 -9.38 15.62
N ILE A 23 24.29 -10.52 15.52
CA ILE A 23 22.92 -10.58 15.01
C ILE A 23 21.98 -9.74 15.87
N LYS A 24 21.96 -9.94 17.18
CA LYS A 24 21.09 -9.20 18.11
C LYS A 24 21.38 -7.71 18.14
N LYS A 25 22.65 -7.32 17.97
CA LYS A 25 23.06 -5.93 17.91
C LYS A 25 22.67 -5.23 16.60
N LYS A 26 22.81 -5.92 15.46
CA LYS A 26 22.58 -5.33 14.14
C LYS A 26 21.14 -5.45 13.67
N LEU A 27 20.44 -6.50 14.07
CA LEU A 27 19.11 -6.85 13.62
C LEU A 27 18.15 -7.12 14.81
N PRO A 28 18.07 -6.23 15.81
CA PRO A 28 17.27 -6.49 17.02
C PRO A 28 15.79 -6.68 16.69
N GLY A 29 15.23 -5.89 15.79
CA GLY A 29 13.83 -5.99 15.37
C GLY A 29 13.52 -7.31 14.67
N MET A 30 14.38 -7.76 13.75
CA MET A 30 14.22 -9.05 13.07
C MET A 30 14.33 -10.21 14.06
N TYR A 31 15.29 -10.15 14.99
CA TYR A 31 15.44 -11.17 16.02
C TYR A 31 14.16 -11.33 16.84
N HIS A 32 13.58 -10.21 17.33
CA HIS A 32 12.34 -10.24 18.10
C HIS A 32 11.15 -10.72 17.27
N GLN A 33 10.97 -10.22 16.06
CA GLN A 33 9.84 -10.61 15.20
C GLN A 33 9.85 -12.13 14.91
N PHE A 34 10.97 -12.69 14.48
CA PHE A 34 11.04 -14.12 14.21
C PHE A 34 10.87 -14.97 15.47
N LYS A 35 11.44 -14.51 16.58
CA LYS A 35 11.34 -15.24 17.85
C LYS A 35 9.93 -15.23 18.42
N GLU A 36 9.25 -14.09 18.45
CA GLU A 36 7.94 -13.92 19.07
C GLU A 36 6.79 -14.40 18.16
N LEU A 37 6.88 -14.15 16.85
CA LEU A 37 5.80 -14.45 15.92
C LEU A 37 5.89 -15.82 15.26
N ALA A 38 7.12 -16.32 15.04
CA ALA A 38 7.36 -17.58 14.35
C ALA A 38 8.05 -18.64 15.22
N ALA A 39 8.39 -18.33 16.48
CA ALA A 39 9.17 -19.18 17.39
C ALA A 39 10.53 -19.62 16.80
N VAL A 40 11.11 -18.82 15.90
CA VAL A 40 12.39 -19.08 15.22
C VAL A 40 13.50 -18.25 15.84
N ASP A 41 14.56 -18.90 16.36
CA ASP A 41 15.78 -18.21 16.78
C ASP A 41 16.75 -18.08 15.61
N ILE A 42 16.79 -16.91 14.99
CA ILE A 42 17.61 -16.61 13.80
C ILE A 42 19.11 -16.63 14.06
N THR A 43 19.53 -16.74 15.31
CA THR A 43 20.96 -16.93 15.67
C THR A 43 21.43 -18.35 15.50
N THR A 44 20.52 -19.31 15.40
CA THR A 44 20.82 -20.75 15.34
C THR A 44 20.07 -21.47 14.22
N THR A 45 19.02 -20.85 13.68
CA THR A 45 18.11 -21.47 12.72
C THR A 45 17.89 -20.56 11.51
N LYS A 46 17.87 -21.15 10.33
CA LYS A 46 17.53 -20.44 9.08
C LYS A 46 16.07 -19.96 9.11
N MET A 47 15.84 -18.79 8.53
CA MET A 47 14.51 -18.19 8.39
C MET A 47 13.89 -18.64 7.07
N GLU A 48 12.63 -19.05 7.08
CA GLU A 48 11.86 -19.17 5.86
C GLU A 48 11.30 -17.79 5.47
N VAL A 49 11.56 -17.34 4.25
CA VAL A 49 11.15 -16.04 3.74
C VAL A 49 10.54 -16.20 2.35
N GLY A 50 9.58 -15.35 2.04
CA GLY A 50 8.97 -15.27 0.71
C GLY A 50 9.07 -13.84 0.15
N PRO A 51 9.17 -13.70 -1.18
CA PRO A 51 9.08 -12.39 -1.78
C PRO A 51 7.66 -11.84 -1.64
N THR A 52 7.56 -10.55 -1.32
CA THR A 52 6.28 -9.84 -1.22
C THR A 52 6.39 -8.48 -1.88
N ALA A 53 5.25 -7.91 -2.29
CA ALA A 53 5.22 -6.53 -2.76
C ALA A 53 5.67 -5.61 -1.62
N HIS A 54 6.62 -4.74 -1.92
CA HIS A 54 7.22 -3.85 -0.92
C HIS A 54 7.13 -2.38 -1.32
N TYR A 55 7.38 -2.05 -2.57
CA TYR A 55 7.46 -0.67 -3.05
C TYR A 55 6.92 -0.56 -4.49
N VAL A 56 6.06 0.42 -4.75
CA VAL A 56 5.50 0.69 -6.07
C VAL A 56 6.27 1.83 -6.73
N MET A 57 6.82 1.58 -7.94
CA MET A 57 7.62 2.56 -8.72
C MET A 57 6.73 3.41 -9.63
N GLY A 58 5.58 3.79 -9.16
CA GLY A 58 4.62 4.62 -9.89
C GLY A 58 4.06 5.69 -8.99
N GLY A 59 3.07 6.42 -9.47
CA GLY A 59 2.40 7.40 -8.65
C GLY A 59 2.04 8.68 -9.41
N VAL A 60 1.76 9.73 -8.67
CA VAL A 60 1.42 11.04 -9.21
C VAL A 60 2.63 11.65 -9.91
N LYS A 61 2.46 12.06 -11.16
CA LYS A 61 3.50 12.82 -11.89
C LYS A 61 3.56 14.22 -11.31
N VAL A 62 4.76 14.61 -10.86
CA VAL A 62 4.99 15.92 -10.25
C VAL A 62 6.10 16.67 -10.96
N ASP A 63 6.10 17.99 -10.82
CA ASP A 63 7.21 18.85 -11.19
C ASP A 63 8.39 18.61 -10.22
N PRO A 64 9.63 18.39 -10.71
CA PRO A 64 10.76 18.02 -9.86
C PRO A 64 11.21 19.12 -8.88
N GLU A 65 10.94 20.39 -9.18
CA GLU A 65 11.36 21.52 -8.35
C GLU A 65 10.35 21.84 -7.23
N SER A 66 9.07 21.68 -7.50
CA SER A 66 7.99 22.04 -6.57
C SER A 66 7.26 20.86 -5.97
N GLN A 67 7.36 19.68 -6.57
CA GLN A 67 6.55 18.49 -6.27
C GLN A 67 5.04 18.72 -6.49
N GLU A 68 4.64 19.75 -7.24
CA GLU A 68 3.25 19.99 -7.63
C GLU A 68 2.88 19.08 -8.80
N SER A 69 1.68 18.51 -8.76
CA SER A 69 1.15 17.70 -9.85
C SER A 69 0.61 18.58 -10.99
N THR A 70 0.08 17.93 -12.04
CA THR A 70 -0.63 18.66 -13.11
C THR A 70 -1.94 19.29 -12.62
N ILE A 71 -2.44 18.89 -11.45
CA ILE A 71 -3.58 19.53 -10.79
C ILE A 71 -3.01 20.55 -9.81
N SER A 72 -3.31 21.82 -10.07
CA SER A 72 -2.78 22.93 -9.27
C SER A 72 -3.24 22.85 -7.81
N GLY A 73 -2.27 22.89 -6.88
CA GLY A 73 -2.50 22.73 -5.42
C GLY A 73 -2.42 21.31 -4.91
N LEU A 74 -2.29 20.31 -5.80
CA LEU A 74 -2.04 18.92 -5.39
C LEU A 74 -0.54 18.61 -5.48
N TYR A 75 0.04 18.24 -4.36
CA TYR A 75 1.45 17.89 -4.22
C TYR A 75 1.60 16.42 -3.85
N ALA A 76 2.68 15.78 -4.33
CA ALA A 76 3.02 14.43 -3.92
C ALA A 76 4.53 14.27 -3.77
N ALA A 77 4.97 13.45 -2.82
CA ALA A 77 6.36 13.12 -2.59
C ALA A 77 6.53 11.69 -2.07
N GLY A 78 7.75 11.16 -2.14
CA GLY A 78 8.03 9.79 -1.73
C GLY A 78 7.40 8.76 -2.67
N GLU A 79 6.99 7.62 -2.15
CA GLU A 79 6.42 6.53 -2.95
C GLU A 79 5.15 6.92 -3.71
N ALA A 80 4.41 7.94 -3.25
CA ALA A 80 3.22 8.44 -3.92
C ALA A 80 3.53 9.23 -5.21
N ALA A 81 4.78 9.70 -5.39
CA ALA A 81 5.23 10.43 -6.56
C ALA A 81 5.99 9.52 -7.53
N THR A 82 5.86 9.78 -8.84
CA THR A 82 6.58 9.04 -9.86
C THR A 82 7.79 9.79 -10.40
N GLY A 83 8.76 9.04 -10.93
CA GLY A 83 9.85 9.56 -11.76
C GLY A 83 11.25 9.46 -11.15
N LEU A 84 11.39 9.59 -9.84
CA LEU A 84 12.69 9.64 -9.18
C LEU A 84 13.48 8.33 -9.31
N HIS A 85 12.82 7.19 -9.15
CA HIS A 85 13.47 5.88 -9.05
C HIS A 85 13.49 5.09 -10.36
N GLY A 86 12.90 5.58 -11.42
CA GLY A 86 12.79 4.85 -12.70
C GLY A 86 12.04 3.52 -12.52
N ALA A 87 12.61 2.44 -13.05
CA ALA A 87 11.99 1.13 -13.00
C ALA A 87 12.17 0.39 -11.67
N ASN A 88 13.18 0.77 -10.87
CA ASN A 88 13.43 0.15 -9.56
C ASN A 88 14.29 1.06 -8.67
N ARG A 89 13.92 1.15 -7.41
CA ARG A 89 14.60 1.93 -6.39
C ARG A 89 15.83 1.21 -5.84
N LEU A 90 16.95 1.91 -5.70
CA LEU A 90 18.09 1.41 -4.96
C LEU A 90 17.81 1.32 -3.46
N GLY A 91 18.33 0.29 -2.82
CA GLY A 91 18.16 0.05 -1.39
C GLY A 91 18.54 1.26 -0.54
N GLY A 92 17.72 1.60 0.44
CA GLY A 92 17.91 2.75 1.34
C GLY A 92 17.40 4.10 0.82
N ASN A 93 17.25 4.29 -0.49
CA ASN A 93 16.92 5.60 -1.07
C ASN A 93 15.46 6.05 -0.81
N SER A 94 14.57 5.16 -0.37
CA SER A 94 13.21 5.54 0.01
C SER A 94 13.20 6.58 1.13
N LEU A 95 14.01 6.37 2.17
CA LEU A 95 14.08 7.32 3.30
C LEU A 95 14.64 8.68 2.89
N SER A 96 15.64 8.69 2.01
CA SER A 96 16.19 9.94 1.46
C SER A 96 15.17 10.69 0.62
N ASP A 97 14.41 9.98 -0.20
CA ASP A 97 13.30 10.51 -0.98
C ASP A 97 12.24 11.19 -0.09
N LEU A 98 11.75 10.48 0.92
CA LEU A 98 10.75 11.01 1.86
C LEU A 98 11.20 12.31 2.54
N ILE A 99 12.47 12.37 2.97
CA ILE A 99 13.02 13.55 3.68
C ILE A 99 13.20 14.74 2.72
N VAL A 100 13.82 14.50 1.56
CA VAL A 100 14.16 15.58 0.62
C VAL A 100 12.93 16.11 -0.09
N PHE A 101 12.19 15.24 -0.77
CA PHE A 101 11.05 15.66 -1.59
C PHE A 101 9.80 15.95 -0.77
N GLY A 102 9.64 15.30 0.39
CA GLY A 102 8.61 15.66 1.37
C GLY A 102 8.78 17.08 1.91
N LYS A 103 10.04 17.50 2.16
CA LYS A 103 10.35 18.88 2.54
C LYS A 103 10.00 19.85 1.40
N ILE A 104 10.43 19.58 0.17
CA ILE A 104 10.17 20.44 -1.00
C ILE A 104 8.65 20.58 -1.23
N ALA A 105 7.91 19.47 -1.22
CA ALA A 105 6.46 19.47 -1.36
C ALA A 105 5.77 20.31 -0.27
N GLY A 106 6.21 20.14 0.97
CA GLY A 106 5.68 20.90 2.12
C GLY A 106 5.94 22.39 2.03
N GLU A 107 7.16 22.80 1.67
CA GLU A 107 7.53 24.21 1.50
C GLU A 107 6.78 24.86 0.32
N SER A 108 6.64 24.14 -0.79
CA SER A 108 5.87 24.60 -1.96
C SER A 108 4.39 24.76 -1.64
N ALA A 109 3.79 23.78 -0.99
CA ALA A 109 2.39 23.81 -0.55
C ALA A 109 2.13 24.96 0.44
N ALA A 110 3.03 25.14 1.42
CA ALA A 110 2.92 26.23 2.39
C ALA A 110 3.05 27.61 1.74
N SER A 111 3.97 27.77 0.78
CA SER A 111 4.14 29.01 0.03
C SER A 111 2.92 29.35 -0.79
N ARG A 112 2.29 28.35 -1.45
CA ARG A 112 1.03 28.52 -2.15
C ARG A 112 -0.10 28.91 -1.20
N ALA A 113 -0.26 28.20 -0.11
CA ALA A 113 -1.30 28.48 0.88
C ALA A 113 -1.20 29.92 1.44
N ALA A 114 0.03 30.37 1.72
CA ALA A 114 0.29 31.73 2.19
C ALA A 114 -0.05 32.82 1.14
N ALA A 115 0.02 32.47 -0.15
CA ALA A 115 -0.33 33.39 -1.25
C ALA A 115 -1.84 33.41 -1.54
N MET A 116 -2.64 32.49 -0.99
CA MET A 116 -4.08 32.45 -1.17
C MET A 116 -4.78 33.49 -0.28
N ASN A 117 -5.78 34.17 -0.84
CA ASN A 117 -6.64 35.11 -0.12
C ASN A 117 -7.85 34.39 0.47
N GLY A 118 -7.62 33.64 1.55
CA GLY A 118 -8.68 32.86 2.23
C GLY A 118 -8.85 31.45 1.65
N PHE A 119 -9.92 30.79 2.09
CA PHE A 119 -10.29 29.45 1.63
C PHE A 119 -11.27 29.55 0.46
N THR A 120 -11.17 28.61 -0.49
CA THR A 120 -12.19 28.44 -1.52
C THR A 120 -13.47 27.93 -0.84
N GLU A 121 -14.60 28.61 -1.10
CA GLU A 121 -15.91 28.09 -0.68
C GLU A 121 -16.22 26.81 -1.47
N ILE A 122 -16.61 25.77 -0.75
CA ILE A 122 -17.07 24.51 -1.35
C ILE A 122 -18.59 24.60 -1.41
N PRO A 123 -19.21 24.36 -2.59
CA PRO A 123 -20.67 24.33 -2.73
C PRO A 123 -21.30 23.31 -1.77
N GLU A 124 -22.42 23.68 -1.13
CA GLU A 124 -23.09 22.79 -0.16
C GLU A 124 -23.61 21.50 -0.78
N ASP A 125 -23.99 21.53 -2.05
CA ASP A 125 -24.40 20.37 -2.82
C ASP A 125 -23.25 19.37 -3.03
N GLU A 126 -22.05 19.83 -3.34
CA GLU A 126 -20.86 18.96 -3.41
C GLU A 126 -20.57 18.28 -2.08
N ILE A 127 -20.72 19.01 -0.96
CA ILE A 127 -20.56 18.43 0.38
C ILE A 127 -21.63 17.36 0.66
N ALA A 128 -22.88 17.66 0.29
CA ALA A 128 -24.00 16.73 0.48
C ALA A 128 -23.83 15.45 -0.36
N ASP A 129 -23.36 15.57 -1.59
CA ASP A 129 -23.09 14.45 -2.49
C ASP A 129 -21.99 13.53 -1.91
N VAL A 130 -20.86 14.09 -1.46
CA VAL A 130 -19.78 13.32 -0.85
C VAL A 130 -20.24 12.62 0.43
N ILE A 131 -21.03 13.28 1.28
CA ILE A 131 -21.59 12.66 2.49
C ILE A 131 -22.54 11.51 2.12
N SER A 132 -23.40 11.71 1.12
CA SER A 132 -24.36 10.72 0.64
C SER A 132 -23.63 9.48 0.11
N GLU A 133 -22.63 9.66 -0.73
CA GLU A 133 -21.80 8.58 -1.28
C GLU A 133 -21.05 7.83 -0.18
N THR A 134 -20.39 8.56 0.72
CA THR A 134 -19.61 7.99 1.83
C THR A 134 -20.49 7.15 2.78
N LEU A 135 -21.73 7.52 2.97
CA LEU A 135 -22.66 6.83 3.87
C LEU A 135 -23.57 5.82 3.16
N ALA A 136 -23.55 5.77 1.84
CA ALA A 136 -24.40 4.85 1.05
C ALA A 136 -24.28 3.37 1.47
N PRO A 137 -23.12 2.83 1.84
CA PRO A 137 -23.01 1.45 2.31
C PRO A 137 -23.87 1.14 3.53
N PHE A 138 -24.09 2.11 4.43
CA PHE A 138 -24.97 1.93 5.60
C PHE A 138 -26.46 1.96 5.29
N ALA A 139 -26.86 2.46 4.13
CA ALA A 139 -28.25 2.49 3.73
C ALA A 139 -28.74 1.13 3.21
N ARG A 140 -27.83 0.18 3.02
CA ARG A 140 -28.15 -1.17 2.55
C ARG A 140 -28.41 -2.07 3.72
N GLU A 141 -29.62 -2.65 3.81
CA GLU A 141 -29.99 -3.62 4.85
C GLU A 141 -29.27 -4.95 4.66
N GLU A 142 -29.10 -5.35 3.40
CA GLU A 142 -28.34 -6.54 3.00
C GLU A 142 -27.29 -6.15 1.96
N GLY A 143 -26.17 -6.85 1.96
CA GLY A 143 -25.08 -6.61 1.02
C GLY A 143 -23.94 -7.59 1.24
N GLU A 144 -22.98 -7.56 0.33
CA GLU A 144 -21.81 -8.40 0.43
C GLU A 144 -20.89 -7.90 1.56
N ASN A 145 -20.19 -8.83 2.20
CA ASN A 145 -19.20 -8.49 3.24
C ASN A 145 -17.99 -7.81 2.61
N PRO A 146 -17.67 -6.54 2.96
CA PRO A 146 -16.52 -5.84 2.39
C PRO A 146 -15.20 -6.59 2.58
N ALA A 147 -15.00 -7.25 3.73
CA ALA A 147 -13.79 -8.00 4.00
C ALA A 147 -13.60 -9.19 3.03
N ALA A 148 -14.69 -9.82 2.58
CA ALA A 148 -14.61 -10.90 1.59
C ALA A 148 -14.16 -10.36 0.23
N VAL A 149 -14.69 -9.22 -0.20
CA VAL A 149 -14.25 -8.58 -1.46
C VAL A 149 -12.79 -8.19 -1.42
N VAL A 150 -12.32 -7.63 -0.30
CA VAL A 150 -10.90 -7.28 -0.11
C VAL A 150 -10.00 -8.53 -0.13
N GLU A 151 -10.43 -9.64 0.46
CA GLU A 151 -9.65 -10.89 0.45
C GLU A 151 -9.55 -11.47 -0.96
N ASP A 152 -10.68 -11.55 -1.68
CA ASP A 152 -10.68 -12.00 -3.07
C ASP A 152 -9.83 -11.12 -3.98
N LEU A 153 -9.82 -9.79 -3.75
CA LEU A 153 -8.92 -8.85 -4.43
C LEU A 153 -7.46 -9.19 -4.16
N ARG A 154 -7.09 -9.46 -2.91
CA ARG A 154 -5.72 -9.81 -2.52
C ARG A 154 -5.26 -11.10 -3.16
N GLU A 155 -6.10 -12.13 -3.15
CA GLU A 155 -5.81 -13.42 -3.78
C GLU A 155 -5.61 -13.24 -5.29
N MET A 156 -6.54 -12.59 -5.97
CA MET A 156 -6.45 -12.33 -7.40
C MET A 156 -5.19 -11.53 -7.76
N MET A 157 -4.88 -10.49 -7.00
CA MET A 157 -3.67 -9.68 -7.21
C MET A 157 -2.40 -10.50 -6.99
N GLN A 158 -2.36 -11.37 -5.97
CA GLN A 158 -1.22 -12.25 -5.71
C GLN A 158 -1.01 -13.25 -6.85
N GLU A 159 -2.07 -13.85 -7.36
CA GLU A 159 -1.99 -14.89 -8.40
C GLU A 159 -1.71 -14.34 -9.78
N LYS A 160 -2.39 -13.24 -10.17
CA LYS A 160 -2.38 -12.75 -11.55
C LYS A 160 -1.48 -11.53 -11.77
N VAL A 161 -1.28 -10.70 -10.73
CA VAL A 161 -0.53 -9.43 -10.79
C VAL A 161 0.71 -9.45 -9.88
N GLY A 162 1.07 -10.60 -9.35
CA GLY A 162 2.22 -10.82 -8.48
C GLY A 162 3.57 -10.58 -9.16
N ILE A 163 4.63 -11.20 -8.64
CA ILE A 163 6.01 -10.98 -9.10
C ILE A 163 6.21 -11.48 -10.53
N ILE A 164 5.62 -12.63 -10.88
CA ILE A 164 5.69 -13.22 -12.22
C ILE A 164 4.38 -12.94 -12.95
N ARG A 165 4.43 -12.12 -13.97
CA ARG A 165 3.29 -11.65 -14.75
C ARG A 165 3.39 -12.03 -16.21
N THR A 166 2.26 -12.32 -16.84
CA THR A 166 2.13 -12.49 -18.29
C THR A 166 0.99 -11.62 -18.81
N GLY A 167 1.03 -11.25 -20.10
CA GLY A 167 -0.07 -10.48 -20.70
C GLY A 167 -1.43 -11.14 -20.49
N LYS A 168 -1.50 -12.47 -20.64
CA LYS A 168 -2.73 -13.24 -20.42
C LYS A 168 -3.26 -13.10 -18.99
N LEU A 169 -2.41 -13.26 -17.96
CA LEU A 169 -2.81 -13.12 -16.57
C LEU A 169 -3.29 -11.69 -16.25
N LEU A 170 -2.62 -10.69 -16.82
CA LEU A 170 -3.03 -9.28 -16.63
C LEU A 170 -4.39 -8.98 -17.29
N GLU A 171 -4.65 -9.54 -18.49
CA GLU A 171 -5.96 -9.40 -19.14
C GLU A 171 -7.09 -10.12 -18.35
N GLU A 172 -6.79 -11.26 -17.74
CA GLU A 172 -7.72 -11.94 -16.85
C GLU A 172 -7.96 -11.13 -15.57
N ALA A 173 -6.90 -10.57 -14.97
CA ALA A 173 -7.01 -9.73 -13.78
C ALA A 173 -7.89 -8.49 -14.02
N LEU A 174 -7.82 -7.85 -15.18
CA LEU A 174 -8.70 -6.72 -15.51
C LEU A 174 -10.19 -7.13 -15.48
N LYS A 175 -10.52 -8.30 -16.00
CA LYS A 175 -11.92 -8.80 -15.96
C LYS A 175 -12.38 -9.12 -14.54
N ASP A 176 -11.47 -9.67 -13.71
CA ASP A 176 -11.79 -9.95 -12.32
C ASP A 176 -11.97 -8.65 -11.51
N LEU A 177 -11.20 -7.60 -11.84
CA LEU A 177 -11.37 -6.27 -11.23
C LEU A 177 -12.76 -5.69 -11.54
N ASP A 178 -13.25 -5.79 -12.79
CA ASP A 178 -14.60 -5.35 -13.13
C ASP A 178 -15.68 -6.08 -12.30
N LEU A 179 -15.49 -7.39 -12.06
CA LEU A 179 -16.39 -8.18 -11.21
C LEU A 179 -16.29 -7.78 -9.74
N LEU A 180 -15.07 -7.55 -9.24
CA LEU A 180 -14.86 -7.12 -7.86
C LEU A 180 -15.42 -5.72 -7.62
N GLU A 181 -15.30 -4.81 -8.58
CA GLU A 181 -15.88 -3.48 -8.52
C GLU A 181 -17.42 -3.55 -8.42
N ALA A 182 -18.05 -4.39 -9.24
CA ALA A 182 -19.49 -4.62 -9.16
C ALA A 182 -19.94 -5.17 -7.79
N ARG A 183 -19.14 -6.05 -7.18
CA ARG A 183 -19.36 -6.59 -5.84
C ARG A 183 -19.13 -5.53 -4.76
N ALA A 184 -18.09 -4.72 -4.88
CA ALA A 184 -17.82 -3.60 -3.96
C ALA A 184 -19.00 -2.62 -3.94
N ALA A 185 -19.60 -2.33 -5.09
CA ALA A 185 -20.75 -1.42 -5.20
C ALA A 185 -21.99 -1.87 -4.39
N ILE A 186 -22.09 -3.14 -4.05
CA ILE A 186 -23.22 -3.69 -3.26
C ILE A 186 -22.83 -4.12 -1.85
N THR A 187 -21.64 -3.75 -1.38
CA THR A 187 -21.21 -4.11 -0.02
C THR A 187 -22.05 -3.41 1.05
N SER A 188 -22.22 -4.07 2.18
CA SER A 188 -22.81 -3.48 3.38
C SER A 188 -21.92 -3.81 4.58
N PRO A 189 -21.42 -2.79 5.30
CA PRO A 189 -20.60 -3.03 6.47
C PRO A 189 -21.38 -3.54 7.66
N GLY A 190 -22.73 -3.41 7.64
CA GLY A 190 -23.59 -3.69 8.81
C GLY A 190 -23.23 -2.86 10.03
N GLY A 191 -23.93 -3.08 11.14
CA GLY A 191 -23.56 -2.52 12.45
C GLY A 191 -23.66 -1.01 12.58
N SER A 192 -22.88 -0.44 13.51
CA SER A 192 -22.89 0.97 13.85
C SER A 192 -21.96 1.79 12.94
N ARG A 193 -22.27 3.09 12.77
CA ARG A 193 -21.38 4.06 12.13
C ARG A 193 -20.18 4.45 12.99
N ILE A 194 -20.12 4.01 14.24
CA ILE A 194 -19.07 4.35 15.19
C ILE A 194 -18.12 3.16 15.31
N TYR A 195 -16.82 3.37 15.06
CA TYR A 195 -15.77 2.35 15.12
C TYR A 195 -16.06 1.12 14.23
N ASN A 196 -16.51 1.35 13.00
CA ASN A 196 -16.85 0.28 12.07
C ASN A 196 -15.69 0.03 11.06
N PRO A 197 -14.85 -0.99 11.27
CA PRO A 197 -13.76 -1.29 10.32
C PRO A 197 -14.29 -1.79 8.96
N GLY A 198 -15.46 -2.41 8.91
CA GLY A 198 -16.09 -2.84 7.66
C GLY A 198 -16.46 -1.68 6.75
N TRP A 199 -16.83 -0.53 7.33
CA TRP A 199 -17.12 0.67 6.55
C TRP A 199 -15.88 1.23 5.83
N HIS A 200 -14.72 1.16 6.45
CA HIS A 200 -13.47 1.58 5.80
C HIS A 200 -13.04 0.65 4.66
N GLN A 201 -13.68 -0.51 4.52
CA GLN A 201 -13.44 -1.50 3.47
C GLN A 201 -14.54 -1.49 2.39
N ALA A 202 -15.72 -0.95 2.73
CA ALA A 202 -16.84 -0.80 1.81
C ALA A 202 -16.68 0.42 0.94
#